data_c0ccf136ff48dc54988aae855ddf84b9
#
_entry.id   c0ccf136ff48dc54988aae855ddf84b9
#
_cell.length_a   1.000
_cell.length_b   1.000
_cell.length_c   1.000
_cell.angle_alpha   90.00
_cell.angle_beta   90.00
_cell.angle_gamma   90.00
#
_symmetry.space_group_name_H-M   'P 1'
#
loop_
_entity.id
_entity.type
_entity.pdbx_description
1 polymer ?
#
loop_
_entity_poly.entity_id
_entity_poly.type
_entity_poly.pdbx_seq_one_letter_code
_entity_poly.pdbx_strand_id
1 'polypeptide(L)' 'MNSLLLRFVKDEAGVTAIEYGLIATLIAVATITAVTSVGTNLATKFSAVATALAP' A
#
# COMPACT_ATOMS: atom_id res chain seq x y z
N MET A 1 11.54 -0.37 -34.27
CA MET A 1 11.83 0.11 -32.91
C MET A 1 10.92 1.24 -32.51
N ASN A 2 10.95 2.32 -33.30
CA ASN A 2 10.11 3.47 -32.99
C ASN A 2 8.62 3.14 -33.02
N SER A 3 8.20 2.18 -33.84
CA SER A 3 6.79 1.82 -33.94
C SER A 3 6.29 1.16 -32.65
N LEU A 4 7.13 0.41 -31.98
CA LEU A 4 6.80 -0.21 -30.69
C LEU A 4 6.63 0.85 -29.60
N LEU A 5 7.54 1.81 -29.58
CA LEU A 5 7.49 2.90 -28.62
C LEU A 5 6.27 3.78 -28.85
N LEU A 6 6.00 4.11 -30.12
CA LEU A 6 4.84 4.91 -30.49
C LEU A 6 3.55 4.18 -30.14
N ARG A 7 3.54 2.87 -30.33
CA ARG A 7 2.38 2.05 -29.99
C ARG A 7 2.11 2.07 -28.51
N PHE A 8 3.15 1.95 -27.72
CA PHE A 8 3.04 1.98 -26.27
C PHE A 8 2.54 3.37 -25.79
N VAL A 9 3.12 4.43 -26.37
CA VAL A 9 2.76 5.79 -25.99
C VAL A 9 1.32 6.11 -26.39
N LYS A 10 0.88 5.61 -27.53
CA LYS A 10 -0.47 5.85 -28.04
C LYS A 10 -1.52 4.89 -27.48
N ASP A 11 -1.06 3.86 -26.80
CA ASP A 11 -1.97 2.86 -26.24
C ASP A 11 -2.59 3.41 -24.96
N GLU A 12 -3.82 3.84 -25.04
CA GLU A 12 -4.57 4.37 -23.89
C GLU A 12 -4.72 3.31 -22.81
N ALA A 13 -4.87 2.05 -23.19
CA ALA A 13 -4.97 0.96 -22.23
C ALA A 13 -3.68 0.81 -21.42
N GLY A 14 -2.52 0.98 -22.09
CA GLY A 14 -1.22 0.92 -21.41
C GLY A 14 -1.05 2.06 -20.43
N VAL A 15 -1.41 3.27 -20.83
CA VAL A 15 -1.34 4.44 -19.96
C VAL A 15 -2.28 4.27 -18.76
N THR A 16 -3.49 3.81 -19.01
CA THR A 16 -4.47 3.58 -17.95
C THR A 16 -3.96 2.52 -16.97
N ALA A 17 -3.34 1.46 -17.48
CA ALA A 17 -2.79 0.42 -16.63
C ALA A 17 -1.67 0.95 -15.73
N ILE A 18 -0.81 1.82 -16.27
CA ILE A 18 0.26 2.44 -15.49
C ILE A 18 -0.34 3.34 -14.41
N GLU A 19 -1.32 4.16 -14.77
CA GLU A 19 -2.00 5.02 -13.79
C GLU A 19 -2.67 4.21 -12.69
N TYR A 20 -3.37 3.16 -13.07
CA TYR A 20 -4.01 2.26 -12.12
C TYR A 20 -2.98 1.65 -11.17
N GLY A 21 -1.86 1.19 -11.72
CA GLY A 21 -0.79 0.61 -10.93
C GLY A 21 -0.20 1.60 -9.93
N LEU A 22 0.00 2.85 -10.36
CA LEU A 22 0.51 3.89 -9.47
C LEU A 22 -0.48 4.20 -8.34
N ILE A 23 -1.74 4.35 -8.67
CA ILE A 23 -2.77 4.62 -7.67
C ILE A 23 -2.87 3.47 -6.68
N ALA A 24 -2.90 2.24 -7.18
CA ALA A 24 -2.97 1.05 -6.34
C ALA A 24 -1.76 0.96 -5.40
N THR A 25 -0.57 1.27 -5.92
CA THR A 25 0.65 1.26 -5.13
C THR A 25 0.60 2.30 -4.01
N LEU A 26 0.15 3.51 -4.32
CA LEU A 26 0.04 4.58 -3.33
C LEU A 26 -0.98 4.23 -2.26
N ILE A 27 -2.11 3.65 -2.65
CA ILE A 27 -3.12 3.20 -1.69
C ILE A 27 -2.56 2.08 -0.81
N ALA A 28 -1.85 1.13 -1.42
CA ALA A 28 -1.25 0.02 -0.68
C ALA A 28 -0.24 0.52 0.35
N VAL A 29 0.63 1.45 -0.03
CA VAL A 29 1.63 2.00 0.89
C VAL A 29 0.93 2.72 2.05
N ALA A 30 -0.07 3.55 1.75
CA ALA A 30 -0.82 4.26 2.79
C ALA A 30 -1.53 3.28 3.73
N THR A 31 -2.13 2.24 3.17
CA THR A 31 -2.84 1.23 3.94
C THR A 31 -1.88 0.45 4.85
N ILE A 32 -0.73 0.03 4.31
CA ILE A 32 0.27 -0.69 5.09
C ILE A 32 0.74 0.17 6.26
N THR A 33 1.01 1.45 6.02
CA THR A 33 1.43 2.37 7.07
C THR A 33 0.37 2.49 8.16
N ALA A 34 -0.89 2.66 7.78
CA ALA A 34 -1.99 2.79 8.75
C ALA A 34 -2.18 1.51 9.55
N VAL A 35 -2.18 0.36 8.89
CA VAL A 35 -2.34 -0.94 9.55
C VAL A 35 -1.17 -1.21 10.49
N THR A 36 0.04 -0.85 10.09
CA THR A 36 1.22 -0.99 10.96
C THR A 36 1.07 -0.16 12.23
N SER A 37 0.59 1.09 12.11
CA SER A 37 0.34 1.93 13.28
C SER A 37 -0.70 1.33 14.21
N VAL A 38 -1.80 0.84 13.66
CA VAL A 38 -2.85 0.18 14.43
C VAL A 38 -2.28 -1.05 15.14
N GLY A 39 -1.51 -1.86 14.40
CA GLY A 39 -0.89 -3.06 14.97
C GLY A 39 0.03 -2.75 16.12
N THR A 40 0.86 -1.72 15.99
CA THR A 40 1.76 -1.28 17.05
C THR A 40 0.98 -0.82 18.28
N ASN A 41 -0.08 -0.04 18.08
CA ASN A 41 -0.91 0.44 19.18
C ASN A 41 -1.63 -0.71 19.88
N LEU A 42 -2.13 -1.67 19.11
CA LEU A 42 -2.79 -2.85 19.67
C LEU A 42 -1.81 -3.67 20.50
N ALA A 43 -0.60 -3.91 19.98
CA ALA A 43 0.43 -4.65 20.70
C ALA A 43 0.75 -3.96 22.04
N THR A 44 0.85 -2.64 22.03
CA THR A 44 1.09 -1.88 23.25
C THR A 44 -0.05 -2.06 24.26
N LYS A 45 -1.29 -2.01 23.78
CA LYS A 45 -2.46 -2.17 24.63
C LYS A 45 -2.54 -3.57 25.22
N PHE A 46 -2.31 -4.59 24.42
CA PHE A 46 -2.32 -5.96 24.90
C PHE A 46 -1.19 -6.23 25.89
N SER A 47 -0.03 -5.64 25.65
CA SER A 47 1.08 -5.72 26.59
C SER A 47 0.72 -5.07 27.94
N ALA A 48 0.06 -3.92 27.90
CA ALA A 48 -0.38 -3.25 29.11
C ALA A 48 -1.41 -4.09 29.89
N VAL A 49 -2.33 -4.71 29.18
CA VAL A 49 -3.31 -5.62 29.79
C VAL A 49 -2.63 -6.80 30.43
N ALA A 50 -1.69 -7.42 29.72
CA ALA A 50 -0.95 -8.56 30.26
C ALA A 50 -0.19 -8.19 31.53
N THR A 51 0.44 -7.01 31.54
CA THR A 51 1.14 -6.52 32.73
C THR A 51 0.17 -6.28 33.90
N ALA A 52 -0.98 -5.71 33.59
CA ALA A 52 -2.00 -5.44 34.63
C ALA A 52 -2.57 -6.73 35.24
N LEU A 53 -2.63 -7.80 34.46
CA LEU A 53 -3.13 -9.09 34.90
C LEU A 53 -2.08 -9.95 35.58
N ALA A 54 -0.81 -9.60 35.45
CA ALA A 54 0.28 -10.37 36.04
C ALA A 54 0.21 -10.26 37.57
N PRO A 55 0.47 -11.35 38.27
CA PRO A 55 0.50 -11.34 39.74
C PRO A 55 1.65 -10.54 40.31
#